data_efbc6440f2e0c01f14950e8ab3279173
#
_entry.id   efbc6440f2e0c01f14950e8ab3279173
#
_cell.length_a   1.000
_cell.length_b   1.000
_cell.length_c   1.000
_cell.angle_alpha   90.00
_cell.angle_beta   90.00
_cell.angle_gamma   90.00
#
_symmetry.space_group_name_H-M   'P 1'
#
loop_
_entity.id
_entity.type
_entity.pdbx_description
1 polymer ?
#
loop_
_entity_poly.entity_id
_entity_poly.type
_entity_poly.pdbx_seq_one_letter_code
_entity_poly.pdbx_strand_id
1 'polypeptide(L)'
;MALRTIREMGDSVLEKKAKIIKEVTPRIRALAEDMLETMYESGGGGLAAPQVGILKRLVVIDVTEERNEPLTMLNPEIVEQDGEQTGYEGCLSVPGKVGVVTRPNRVVVRYNDLEMNEWELEAEEFLARAVCHELDHLDGHLYVEKVTGELRDADELAEETAEEEAGEEEQEEARSADDQAAEN
;
A
#
# COMPACT_ATOMS: atom_id res chain seq x y z
N MET A 1 18.67 -2.14 -13.61
CA MET A 1 17.40 -1.74 -13.02
C MET A 1 16.74 -0.77 -13.98
N ALA A 2 15.47 -0.91 -14.22
CA ALA A 2 14.73 -0.09 -15.18
C ALA A 2 13.36 0.26 -14.63
N LEU A 3 12.98 1.54 -14.68
CA LEU A 3 11.64 1.97 -14.31
C LEU A 3 10.58 1.33 -15.20
N ARG A 4 9.53 0.81 -14.60
CA ARG A 4 8.41 0.18 -15.26
C ARG A 4 7.26 1.16 -15.42
N THR A 5 6.55 1.07 -16.53
CA THR A 5 5.32 1.84 -16.72
C THR A 5 4.20 1.23 -15.86
N ILE A 6 3.64 2.03 -14.96
CA ILE A 6 2.50 1.62 -14.15
C ILE A 6 1.24 1.66 -15.02
N ARG A 7 0.46 0.58 -14.97
CA ARG A 7 -0.84 0.47 -15.64
C ARG A 7 -1.91 1.14 -14.78
N GLU A 8 -2.79 1.88 -15.43
CA GLU A 8 -3.85 2.61 -14.76
C GLU A 8 -5.22 1.91 -14.93
N MET A 9 -6.14 2.23 -14.05
CA MET A 9 -7.52 1.75 -14.07
C MET A 9 -8.14 1.90 -15.46
N GLY A 10 -8.72 0.82 -15.99
CA GLY A 10 -9.19 0.70 -17.37
C GLY A 10 -8.28 -0.19 -18.23
N ASP A 11 -7.02 -0.43 -17.83
CA ASP A 11 -6.20 -1.47 -18.48
C ASP A 11 -6.68 -2.86 -18.01
N SER A 12 -7.12 -3.68 -18.94
CA SER A 12 -7.66 -5.02 -18.66
C SER A 12 -6.70 -5.97 -17.97
N VAL A 13 -5.39 -5.65 -17.90
CA VAL A 13 -4.41 -6.47 -17.18
C VAL A 13 -4.65 -6.43 -15.68
N LEU A 14 -5.17 -5.32 -15.14
CA LEU A 14 -5.44 -5.12 -13.73
C LEU A 14 -6.63 -5.95 -13.21
N GLU A 15 -7.49 -6.42 -14.12
CA GLU A 15 -8.66 -7.26 -13.82
C GLU A 15 -8.34 -8.76 -13.91
N LYS A 16 -7.08 -9.12 -14.15
CA LYS A 16 -6.67 -10.50 -14.38
C LYS A 16 -5.93 -11.08 -13.18
N LYS A 17 -6.29 -12.30 -12.84
CA LYS A 17 -5.60 -13.05 -11.79
C LYS A 17 -4.16 -13.38 -12.18
N ALA A 18 -3.22 -13.06 -11.29
CA ALA A 18 -1.81 -13.34 -11.44
C ALA A 18 -1.49 -14.84 -11.22
N LYS A 19 -0.47 -15.34 -11.92
CA LYS A 19 -0.06 -16.74 -11.90
C LYS A 19 1.04 -16.99 -10.88
N ILE A 20 0.99 -18.15 -10.24
CA ILE A 20 2.02 -18.63 -9.31
C ILE A 20 3.39 -18.67 -10.00
N ILE A 21 4.41 -18.25 -9.28
CA ILE A 21 5.82 -18.37 -9.65
C ILE A 21 6.32 -19.69 -9.09
N LYS A 22 6.74 -20.59 -9.98
CA LYS A 22 7.24 -21.93 -9.59
C LYS A 22 8.75 -21.96 -9.42
N GLU A 23 9.44 -21.01 -10.05
CA GLU A 23 10.89 -20.93 -10.07
C GLU A 23 11.31 -19.47 -10.21
N VAL A 24 12.33 -19.07 -9.46
CA VAL A 24 12.93 -17.74 -9.53
C VAL A 24 14.02 -17.73 -10.59
N THR A 25 13.65 -17.29 -11.77
CA THR A 25 14.58 -17.07 -12.87
C THR A 25 15.28 -15.72 -12.74
N PRO A 26 16.40 -15.47 -13.48
CA PRO A 26 17.00 -14.14 -13.54
C PRO A 26 16.03 -13.03 -13.95
N ARG A 27 14.99 -13.36 -14.75
CA ARG A 27 13.94 -12.41 -15.13
C ARG A 27 13.02 -12.04 -13.97
N ILE A 28 12.72 -12.99 -13.06
CA ILE A 28 11.93 -12.72 -11.87
C ILE A 28 12.71 -11.84 -10.89
N ARG A 29 14.04 -12.09 -10.71
CA ARG A 29 14.89 -11.24 -9.88
C ARG A 29 14.96 -9.81 -10.43
N ALA A 30 15.23 -9.65 -11.71
CA ALA A 30 15.25 -8.35 -12.36
C ALA A 30 13.87 -7.64 -12.28
N LEU A 31 12.76 -8.39 -12.37
CA LEU A 31 11.42 -7.83 -12.21
C LEU A 31 11.21 -7.29 -10.78
N ALA A 32 11.63 -8.03 -9.75
CA ALA A 32 11.52 -7.59 -8.37
C ALA A 32 12.34 -6.31 -8.11
N GLU A 33 13.57 -6.24 -8.61
CA GLU A 33 14.44 -5.06 -8.53
C GLU A 33 13.83 -3.85 -9.25
N ASP A 34 13.35 -4.03 -10.49
CA ASP A 34 12.71 -2.97 -11.26
C ASP A 34 11.41 -2.48 -10.58
N MET A 35 10.64 -3.39 -9.96
CA MET A 35 9.42 -3.04 -9.22
C MET A 35 9.73 -2.23 -7.97
N LEU A 36 10.76 -2.59 -7.20
CA LEU A 36 11.21 -1.81 -6.04
C LEU A 36 11.61 -0.39 -6.44
N GLU A 37 12.45 -0.26 -7.47
CA GLU A 37 12.86 1.03 -8.00
C GLU A 37 11.63 1.86 -8.46
N THR A 38 10.72 1.24 -9.21
CA THR A 38 9.48 1.88 -9.69
C THR A 38 8.59 2.33 -8.53
N MET A 39 8.41 1.49 -7.51
CA MET A 39 7.64 1.81 -6.31
C MET A 39 8.19 3.05 -5.59
N TYR A 40 9.50 3.09 -5.35
CA TYR A 40 10.14 4.22 -4.68
C TYR A 40 10.06 5.51 -5.49
N GLU A 41 10.39 5.46 -6.77
CA GLU A 41 10.32 6.63 -7.67
C GLU A 41 8.89 7.18 -7.83
N SER A 42 7.89 6.30 -7.75
CA SER A 42 6.47 6.70 -7.82
C SER A 42 5.89 7.14 -6.47
N GLY A 43 6.68 7.13 -5.40
CA GLY A 43 6.20 7.52 -4.06
C GLY A 43 5.26 6.50 -3.40
N GLY A 44 5.09 5.30 -3.97
CA GLY A 44 4.20 4.27 -3.43
C GLY A 44 4.79 3.50 -2.25
N GLY A 45 3.95 2.96 -1.37
CA GLY A 45 4.35 2.04 -0.28
C GLY A 45 4.26 0.56 -0.66
N GLY A 46 3.65 0.24 -1.80
CA GLY A 46 3.53 -1.11 -2.35
C GLY A 46 3.37 -1.08 -3.87
N LEU A 47 3.68 -2.20 -4.51
CA LEU A 47 3.49 -2.41 -5.95
C LEU A 47 3.38 -3.91 -6.25
N ALA A 48 2.33 -4.29 -6.97
CA ALA A 48 2.12 -5.65 -7.45
C ALA A 48 2.49 -5.79 -8.94
N ALA A 49 2.98 -6.96 -9.33
CA ALA A 49 3.43 -7.20 -10.70
C ALA A 49 2.35 -6.97 -11.78
N PRO A 50 1.04 -7.22 -11.56
CA PRO A 50 0.02 -6.83 -12.52
C PRO A 50 0.00 -5.33 -12.83
N GLN A 51 0.34 -4.46 -11.87
CA GLN A 51 0.40 -3.02 -12.06
C GLN A 51 1.53 -2.58 -13.02
N VAL A 52 2.53 -3.42 -13.24
CA VAL A 52 3.55 -3.20 -14.29
C VAL A 52 3.33 -4.12 -15.50
N GLY A 53 2.12 -4.65 -15.66
CA GLY A 53 1.71 -5.45 -16.81
C GLY A 53 2.15 -6.92 -16.79
N ILE A 54 2.64 -7.43 -15.66
CA ILE A 54 3.18 -8.79 -15.52
C ILE A 54 2.28 -9.63 -14.62
N LEU A 55 1.58 -10.61 -15.19
CA LEU A 55 0.64 -11.47 -14.45
C LEU A 55 1.37 -12.58 -13.68
N LYS A 56 2.15 -12.20 -12.67
CA LYS A 56 2.86 -13.06 -11.73
C LYS A 56 2.52 -12.66 -10.29
N ARG A 57 2.42 -13.65 -9.40
CA ARG A 57 2.17 -13.41 -7.97
C ARG A 57 3.46 -12.94 -7.30
N LEU A 58 3.77 -11.67 -7.51
CA LEU A 58 4.92 -10.96 -6.95
C LEU A 58 4.46 -9.60 -6.49
N VAL A 59 4.78 -9.24 -5.25
CA VAL A 59 4.57 -7.91 -4.70
C VAL A 59 5.85 -7.42 -4.03
N VAL A 60 6.02 -6.10 -4.00
CA VAL A 60 7.02 -5.41 -3.21
C VAL A 60 6.32 -4.40 -2.32
N ILE A 61 6.74 -4.30 -1.06
CA ILE A 61 6.11 -3.42 -0.06
C ILE A 61 7.23 -2.82 0.79
N ASP A 62 7.17 -1.52 1.03
CA ASP A 62 7.95 -0.83 2.04
C ASP A 62 7.14 0.35 2.58
N VAL A 63 6.61 0.17 3.78
CA VAL A 63 5.80 1.17 4.49
C VAL A 63 6.55 1.77 5.69
N THR A 64 7.86 1.50 5.79
CA THR A 64 8.70 2.11 6.82
C THR A 64 8.89 3.60 6.53
N GLU A 65 9.02 4.39 7.57
CA GLU A 65 9.20 5.84 7.45
C GLU A 65 10.47 6.19 6.66
N GLU A 66 11.55 5.46 6.93
CA GLU A 66 12.85 5.65 6.28
C GLU A 66 12.94 4.99 4.89
N ARG A 67 11.95 4.17 4.52
CA ARG A 67 11.87 3.47 3.22
C ARG A 67 13.14 2.67 2.90
N ASN A 68 13.57 1.87 3.87
CA ASN A 68 14.82 1.12 3.80
C ASN A 68 14.68 -0.36 4.20
N GLU A 69 13.46 -0.85 4.42
CA GLU A 69 13.17 -2.26 4.78
C GLU A 69 12.16 -2.90 3.81
N PRO A 70 12.51 -3.00 2.51
CA PRO A 70 11.58 -3.53 1.53
C PRO A 70 11.32 -5.03 1.71
N LEU A 71 10.06 -5.39 1.63
CA LEU A 71 9.60 -6.78 1.56
C LEU A 71 9.37 -7.16 0.10
N THR A 72 9.92 -8.29 -0.33
CA THR A 72 9.63 -8.90 -1.64
C THR A 72 8.95 -10.23 -1.41
N MET A 73 7.70 -10.36 -1.83
CA MET A 73 6.89 -11.56 -1.58
C MET A 73 6.49 -12.22 -2.90
N LEU A 74 6.88 -13.47 -3.06
CA LEU A 74 6.42 -14.33 -4.15
C LEU A 74 5.30 -15.23 -3.63
N ASN A 75 4.25 -15.38 -4.43
CA ASN A 75 3.10 -16.23 -4.12
C ASN A 75 2.45 -15.94 -2.75
N PRO A 76 2.31 -14.69 -2.33
CA PRO A 76 1.76 -14.39 -1.02
C PRO A 76 0.31 -14.87 -0.91
N GLU A 77 -0.04 -15.37 0.29
CA GLU A 77 -1.38 -15.82 0.66
C GLU A 77 -1.67 -15.43 2.12
N ILE A 78 -2.81 -14.79 2.38
CA ILE A 78 -3.26 -14.52 3.76
C ILE A 78 -3.79 -15.84 4.33
N VAL A 79 -3.19 -16.31 5.42
CA VAL A 79 -3.55 -17.57 6.10
C VAL A 79 -4.36 -17.32 7.36
N GLU A 80 -4.21 -16.15 7.99
CA GLU A 80 -5.03 -15.70 9.13
C GLU A 80 -5.34 -14.21 8.99
N GLN A 81 -6.48 -13.79 9.52
CA GLN A 81 -6.85 -12.37 9.61
C GLN A 81 -7.71 -12.12 10.83
N ASP A 82 -7.56 -10.94 11.44
CA ASP A 82 -8.32 -10.54 12.63
C ASP A 82 -8.49 -9.02 12.73
N GLY A 83 -9.52 -8.62 13.46
CA GLY A 83 -9.85 -7.21 13.69
C GLY A 83 -10.26 -6.47 12.42
N GLU A 84 -10.53 -5.18 12.58
CA GLU A 84 -10.88 -4.28 11.49
C GLU A 84 -10.21 -2.92 11.69
N GLN A 85 -9.82 -2.30 10.60
CA GLN A 85 -9.36 -0.92 10.52
C GLN A 85 -10.01 -0.23 9.32
N THR A 86 -10.43 1.00 9.50
CA THR A 86 -11.03 1.81 8.43
C THR A 86 -10.18 3.06 8.20
N GLY A 87 -9.88 3.36 6.95
CA GLY A 87 -9.06 4.53 6.60
C GLY A 87 -8.96 4.70 5.10
N TYR A 88 -8.34 5.80 4.70
CA TYR A 88 -8.13 6.11 3.29
C TYR A 88 -7.09 5.18 2.66
N GLU A 89 -7.36 4.79 1.42
CA GLU A 89 -6.43 4.14 0.51
C GLU A 89 -6.32 4.93 -0.78
N GLY A 90 -5.12 4.97 -1.32
CA GLY A 90 -4.82 5.38 -2.68
C GLY A 90 -4.10 4.27 -3.41
N CYS A 91 -3.93 4.39 -4.71
CA CYS A 91 -3.25 3.39 -5.53
C CYS A 91 -2.51 4.05 -6.70
N LEU A 92 -1.29 3.61 -6.97
CA LEU A 92 -0.51 4.08 -8.13
C LEU A 92 -1.22 3.81 -9.47
N SER A 93 -2.11 2.81 -9.50
CA SER A 93 -2.95 2.49 -10.67
C SER A 93 -4.25 3.31 -10.74
N VAL A 94 -4.54 4.16 -9.75
CA VAL A 94 -5.69 5.08 -9.71
C VAL A 94 -5.18 6.46 -9.26
N PRO A 95 -4.40 7.14 -10.10
CA PRO A 95 -3.70 8.36 -9.71
C PRO A 95 -4.66 9.47 -9.27
N GLY A 96 -4.27 10.22 -8.25
CA GLY A 96 -4.98 11.38 -7.75
C GLY A 96 -6.30 11.09 -7.01
N LYS A 97 -6.64 9.82 -6.76
CA LYS A 97 -7.86 9.44 -6.06
C LYS A 97 -7.56 8.63 -4.80
N VAL A 98 -8.38 8.87 -3.78
CA VAL A 98 -8.38 8.15 -2.52
C VAL A 98 -9.82 7.80 -2.12
N GLY A 99 -9.97 6.75 -1.31
CA GLY A 99 -11.28 6.34 -0.81
C GLY A 99 -11.16 5.60 0.52
N VAL A 100 -12.23 5.63 1.30
CA VAL A 100 -12.28 4.95 2.59
C VAL A 100 -12.52 3.46 2.40
N VAL A 101 -11.62 2.64 2.93
CA VAL A 101 -11.67 1.17 2.84
C VAL A 101 -11.52 0.55 4.23
N THR A 102 -12.34 -0.46 4.53
CA THR A 102 -12.18 -1.29 5.71
C THR A 102 -11.37 -2.55 5.38
N ARG A 103 -10.35 -2.82 6.18
CA ARG A 103 -9.44 -3.96 6.06
C ARG A 103 -9.29 -4.69 7.40
N PRO A 104 -8.83 -5.95 7.40
CA PRO A 104 -8.33 -6.56 8.63
C PRO A 104 -7.25 -5.69 9.28
N ASN A 105 -7.27 -5.59 10.63
CA ASN A 105 -6.22 -4.86 11.35
C ASN A 105 -4.94 -5.68 11.52
N ARG A 106 -5.07 -7.01 11.52
CA ARG A 106 -3.98 -7.97 11.59
C ARG A 106 -4.16 -9.04 10.50
N VAL A 107 -3.06 -9.40 9.83
CA VAL A 107 -3.01 -10.54 8.92
C VAL A 107 -1.73 -11.34 9.13
N VAL A 108 -1.81 -12.65 8.94
CA VAL A 108 -0.64 -13.51 8.78
C VAL A 108 -0.55 -13.88 7.31
N VAL A 109 0.54 -13.52 6.67
CA VAL A 109 0.77 -13.80 5.25
C VAL A 109 1.92 -14.81 5.10
N ARG A 110 1.64 -15.91 4.38
CA ARG A 110 2.65 -16.88 3.96
C ARG A 110 3.12 -16.53 2.57
N TYR A 111 4.43 -16.55 2.34
CA TYR A 111 5.01 -16.21 1.04
C TYR A 111 6.35 -16.91 0.83
N ASN A 112 6.87 -16.86 -0.40
CA ASN A 112 8.24 -17.27 -0.69
C ASN A 112 9.12 -16.05 -0.92
N ASP A 113 10.38 -16.14 -0.49
CA ASP A 113 11.42 -15.17 -0.86
C ASP A 113 12.00 -15.46 -2.27
N LEU A 114 13.00 -14.69 -2.66
CA LEU A 114 13.69 -14.86 -3.96
C LEU A 114 14.56 -16.13 -4.04
N GLU A 115 14.79 -16.82 -2.94
CA GLU A 115 15.43 -18.13 -2.84
C GLU A 115 14.42 -19.27 -2.77
N MET A 116 13.11 -18.98 -2.87
CA MET A 116 11.99 -19.91 -2.72
C MET A 116 11.86 -20.53 -1.32
N ASN A 117 12.49 -19.90 -0.30
CA ASN A 117 12.20 -20.27 1.09
C ASN A 117 10.82 -19.75 1.47
N GLU A 118 10.08 -20.56 2.23
CA GLU A 118 8.76 -20.19 2.75
C GLU A 118 8.91 -19.40 4.06
N TRP A 119 8.18 -18.30 4.15
CA TRP A 119 8.12 -17.42 5.31
C TRP A 119 6.68 -17.15 5.71
N GLU A 120 6.48 -16.87 6.99
CA GLU A 120 5.25 -16.27 7.50
C GLU A 120 5.58 -14.92 8.12
N LEU A 121 4.81 -13.91 7.75
CA LEU A 121 4.89 -12.56 8.31
C LEU A 121 3.56 -12.24 8.99
N GLU A 122 3.62 -11.84 10.25
CA GLU A 122 2.52 -11.19 10.93
C GLU A 122 2.61 -9.68 10.66
N ALA A 123 1.58 -9.13 10.05
CA ALA A 123 1.46 -7.72 9.72
C ALA A 123 0.27 -7.12 10.45
N GLU A 124 0.43 -5.93 10.99
CA GLU A 124 -0.60 -5.19 11.72
C GLU A 124 -0.76 -3.79 11.14
N GLU A 125 -1.89 -3.16 11.44
CA GLU A 125 -2.17 -1.76 11.10
C GLU A 125 -1.90 -1.42 9.63
N PHE A 126 -1.06 -0.42 9.37
CA PHE A 126 -0.80 0.06 8.01
C PHE A 126 -0.10 -0.99 7.13
N LEU A 127 0.79 -1.81 7.70
CA LEU A 127 1.41 -2.92 6.96
C LEU A 127 0.37 -3.98 6.56
N ALA A 128 -0.56 -4.32 7.46
CA ALA A 128 -1.65 -5.26 7.13
C ALA A 128 -2.54 -4.71 6.00
N ARG A 129 -2.85 -3.41 6.04
CA ARG A 129 -3.57 -2.71 4.96
C ARG A 129 -2.83 -2.81 3.63
N ALA A 130 -1.53 -2.50 3.60
CA ALA A 130 -0.71 -2.56 2.40
C ALA A 130 -0.65 -4.00 1.83
N VAL A 131 -0.43 -5.00 2.68
CA VAL A 131 -0.46 -6.42 2.26
C VAL A 131 -1.79 -6.77 1.61
N CYS A 132 -2.92 -6.45 2.24
CA CYS A 132 -4.24 -6.73 1.67
C CYS A 132 -4.46 -6.02 0.33
N HIS A 133 -4.01 -4.77 0.20
CA HIS A 133 -4.11 -3.99 -1.02
C HIS A 133 -3.33 -4.64 -2.17
N GLU A 134 -2.07 -5.01 -1.93
CA GLU A 134 -1.23 -5.62 -2.96
C GLU A 134 -1.71 -7.03 -3.37
N LEU A 135 -2.27 -7.80 -2.42
CA LEU A 135 -2.83 -9.11 -2.74
C LEU A 135 -4.11 -9.01 -3.57
N ASP A 136 -4.92 -7.97 -3.37
CA ASP A 136 -6.07 -7.70 -4.24
C ASP A 136 -5.64 -7.55 -5.70
N HIS A 137 -4.56 -6.80 -5.97
CA HIS A 137 -4.01 -6.68 -7.33
C HIS A 137 -3.62 -8.03 -7.94
N LEU A 138 -3.11 -8.96 -7.14
CA LEU A 138 -2.77 -10.30 -7.61
C LEU A 138 -4.00 -11.13 -7.98
N ASP A 139 -5.14 -10.80 -7.42
CA ASP A 139 -6.41 -11.48 -7.71
C ASP A 139 -7.29 -10.70 -8.72
N GLY A 140 -6.79 -9.58 -9.24
CA GLY A 140 -7.44 -8.79 -10.29
C GLY A 140 -8.46 -7.78 -9.75
N HIS A 141 -8.27 -7.28 -8.54
CA HIS A 141 -9.13 -6.30 -7.88
C HIS A 141 -8.40 -4.99 -7.62
N LEU A 142 -9.14 -3.89 -7.69
CA LEU A 142 -8.70 -2.57 -7.27
C LEU A 142 -9.42 -2.14 -5.99
N TYR A 143 -8.76 -1.33 -5.15
CA TYR A 143 -9.34 -0.83 -3.90
C TYR A 143 -10.66 -0.08 -4.11
N VAL A 144 -10.86 0.53 -5.27
CA VAL A 144 -12.08 1.26 -5.63
C VAL A 144 -13.35 0.40 -5.55
N GLU A 145 -13.23 -0.92 -5.72
CA GLU A 145 -14.32 -1.88 -5.57
C GLU A 145 -14.77 -2.07 -4.12
N LYS A 146 -13.93 -1.65 -3.16
CA LYS A 146 -14.13 -1.82 -1.70
C LYS A 146 -14.38 -0.50 -0.97
N VAL A 147 -14.37 0.61 -1.69
CA VAL A 147 -14.57 1.94 -1.12
C VAL A 147 -15.97 2.07 -0.55
N THR A 148 -16.05 2.58 0.67
CA THR A 148 -17.31 2.99 1.32
C THR A 148 -17.50 4.49 1.09
N GLY A 149 -18.59 4.87 0.43
CA GLY A 149 -18.84 6.25 0.03
C GLY A 149 -18.28 6.57 -1.35
N GLU A 150 -17.78 7.78 -1.52
CA GLU A 150 -17.27 8.29 -2.79
C GLU A 150 -15.75 8.37 -2.81
N LEU A 151 -15.16 8.25 -3.99
CA LEU A 151 -13.75 8.59 -4.19
C LEU A 151 -13.55 10.09 -4.09
N ARG A 152 -12.48 10.50 -3.41
CA ARG A 152 -12.09 11.90 -3.24
C ARG A 152 -10.82 12.19 -4.03
N ASP A 153 -10.58 13.45 -4.34
CA ASP A 153 -9.30 13.90 -4.83
C ASP A 153 -8.26 13.89 -3.68
N ALA A 154 -7.10 13.30 -3.96
CA ALA A 154 -6.05 13.17 -2.95
C ALA A 154 -5.50 14.52 -2.51
N ASP A 155 -5.37 15.47 -3.44
CA ASP A 155 -4.87 16.83 -3.18
C ASP A 155 -5.85 17.61 -2.30
N GLU A 156 -7.16 17.54 -2.60
CA GLU A 156 -8.21 18.17 -1.79
C GLU A 156 -8.23 17.62 -0.35
N LEU A 157 -8.09 16.30 -0.20
CA LEU A 157 -8.03 15.70 1.14
C LEU A 157 -6.78 16.14 1.90
N ALA A 158 -5.63 16.22 1.23
CA ALA A 158 -4.38 16.65 1.86
C ALA A 158 -4.46 18.12 2.32
N GLU A 159 -5.09 19.01 1.53
CA GLU A 159 -5.32 20.41 1.91
C GLU A 159 -6.24 20.51 3.12
N GLU A 160 -7.36 19.79 3.16
CA GLU A 160 -8.28 19.77 4.30
C GLU A 160 -7.60 19.28 5.59
N THR A 161 -6.82 18.19 5.50
CA THR A 161 -6.11 17.65 6.66
C THR A 161 -5.07 18.62 7.19
N ALA A 162 -4.33 19.31 6.32
CA ALA A 162 -3.35 20.31 6.71
C ALA A 162 -4.00 21.53 7.38
N GLU A 163 -5.19 21.96 6.92
CA GLU A 163 -5.94 23.06 7.55
C GLU A 163 -6.49 22.66 8.93
N GLU A 164 -6.95 21.40 9.11
CA GLU A 164 -7.41 20.88 10.38
C GLU A 164 -6.27 20.81 11.41
N GLU A 165 -5.11 20.27 11.03
CA GLU A 165 -3.93 20.16 11.89
C GLU A 165 -3.41 21.55 12.31
N ALA A 166 -3.33 22.52 11.39
CA ALA A 166 -2.93 23.88 11.71
C ALA A 166 -3.91 24.57 12.68
N GLY A 167 -5.21 24.31 12.53
CA GLY A 167 -6.23 24.82 13.44
C GLY A 167 -6.17 24.22 14.84
N GLU A 168 -5.79 22.95 14.97
CA GLU A 168 -5.58 22.30 16.27
C GLU A 168 -4.34 22.81 16.99
N GLU A 169 -3.22 23.01 16.28
CA GLU A 169 -1.99 23.59 16.83
C GLU A 169 -2.22 25.01 17.37
N GLU A 170 -2.93 25.88 16.63
CA GLU A 170 -3.26 27.24 17.09
C GLU A 170 -4.13 27.21 18.36
N GLN A 171 -5.06 26.25 18.48
CA GLN A 171 -5.90 26.12 19.67
C GLN A 171 -5.12 25.60 20.89
N GLU A 172 -4.15 24.72 20.70
CA GLU A 172 -3.32 24.19 21.76
C GLU A 172 -2.34 25.25 22.27
N GLU A 173 -1.73 26.05 21.37
CA GLU A 173 -0.91 27.21 21.75
C GLU A 173 -1.71 28.25 22.54
N ALA A 174 -2.93 28.59 22.11
CA ALA A 174 -3.80 29.54 22.81
C ALA A 174 -4.19 29.04 24.22
N ARG A 175 -4.47 27.74 24.39
CA ARG A 175 -4.76 27.16 25.70
C ARG A 175 -3.55 27.16 26.63
N SER A 176 -2.37 26.89 26.11
CA SER A 176 -1.14 26.89 26.89
C SER A 176 -0.75 28.30 27.35
N ALA A 177 -1.04 29.33 26.55
CA ALA A 177 -0.81 30.75 26.90
C ALA A 177 -1.78 31.24 27.99
N ASP A 178 -3.05 30.80 27.96
CA ASP A 178 -4.04 31.15 28.98
C ASP A 178 -3.73 30.50 30.35
N ASP A 179 -3.27 29.26 30.36
CA ASP A 179 -2.87 28.54 31.58
C ASP A 179 -1.65 29.21 32.26
N GLN A 180 -0.67 29.69 31.47
CA GLN A 180 0.47 30.44 32.01
C GLN A 180 0.12 31.82 32.53
N ALA A 181 -0.93 32.45 32.01
CA ALA A 181 -1.42 33.73 32.49
C ALA A 181 -2.22 33.62 33.79
N ALA A 182 -2.81 32.45 34.06
CA ALA A 182 -3.61 32.19 35.26
C ALA A 182 -2.74 31.84 36.51
N GLU A 183 -1.48 31.45 36.32
CA GLU A 183 -0.53 31.10 37.40
C GLU A 183 0.32 32.26 37.88
N ASN A 184 0.21 33.46 37.32
CA ASN A 184 0.88 34.68 37.73
C ASN A 184 -0.07 35.69 38.36
#